data_7117a0fab220049f3a72757174a1f8bc
#
_entry.id   7117a0fab220049f3a72757174a1f8bc
#
_cell.length_a   1.000
_cell.length_b   1.000
_cell.length_c   1.000
_cell.angle_alpha   90.00
_cell.angle_beta   90.00
_cell.angle_gamma   90.00
#
_symmetry.space_group_name_H-M   'P 1'
#
loop_
_entity.id
_entity.type
_entity.pdbx_description
1 polymer ?
#
loop_
_entity_poly.entity_id
_entity_poly.type
_entity_poly.pdbx_seq_one_letter_code
_entity_poly.pdbx_strand_id
1 'polypeptide(L)' 'GEEIDRLAKSYSEKNKISYSEAVKAILDKNPDLKAEYVKGGK' A
#
# COMPACT_ATOMS: atom_id res chain seq x y z
N GLY A 1 6.07 0.49 -5.72
CA GLY A 1 7.27 -0.24 -5.59
C GLY A 1 7.14 -1.53 -4.84
N GLU A 2 8.25 -2.19 -4.73
CA GLU A 2 8.28 -3.49 -4.05
C GLU A 2 7.94 -3.38 -2.58
N GLU A 3 8.32 -2.28 -1.99
CA GLU A 3 8.08 -2.10 -0.57
C GLU A 3 6.58 -2.02 -0.28
N ILE A 4 5.86 -1.27 -1.09
CA ILE A 4 4.42 -1.16 -0.91
C ILE A 4 3.76 -2.50 -1.15
N ASP A 5 4.23 -3.23 -2.14
CA ASP A 5 3.67 -4.53 -2.45
C ASP A 5 3.81 -5.47 -1.26
N ARG A 6 4.99 -5.48 -0.66
CA ARG A 6 5.26 -6.35 0.47
C ARG A 6 4.40 -5.95 1.67
N LEU A 7 4.34 -4.65 1.95
CA LEU A 7 3.55 -4.17 3.07
C LEU A 7 2.07 -4.46 2.87
N ALA A 8 1.58 -4.21 1.67
CA ALA A 8 0.18 -4.42 1.37
C ALA A 8 -0.20 -5.89 1.52
N LYS A 9 0.68 -6.75 1.04
CA LYS A 9 0.43 -8.18 1.12
C LYS A 9 0.31 -8.62 2.58
N SER A 10 1.28 -8.20 3.38
CA SER A 10 1.28 -8.55 4.78
C SER A 10 0.07 -7.97 5.50
N TYR A 11 -0.23 -6.73 5.18
CA TYR A 11 -1.35 -6.04 5.82
C TYR A 11 -2.68 -6.69 5.47
N SER A 12 -2.83 -7.07 4.22
CA SER A 12 -4.08 -7.68 3.78
C SER A 12 -4.31 -9.03 4.47
N GLU A 13 -3.26 -9.79 4.64
CA GLU A 13 -3.38 -11.07 5.32
C GLU A 13 -3.66 -10.90 6.79
N LYS A 14 -2.99 -9.93 7.39
CA LYS A 14 -3.14 -9.70 8.80
C LYS A 14 -4.54 -9.21 9.15
N ASN A 15 -5.10 -8.37 8.31
CA ASN A 15 -6.41 -7.78 8.56
C ASN A 15 -7.51 -8.43 7.76
N LYS A 16 -7.18 -9.44 6.98
CA LYS A 16 -8.16 -10.15 6.17
C LYS A 16 -8.96 -9.21 5.30
N ILE A 17 -8.24 -8.34 4.61
CA ILE A 17 -8.87 -7.42 3.67
C ILE A 17 -8.24 -7.64 2.30
N SER A 18 -8.84 -7.07 1.28
CA SER A 18 -8.35 -7.25 -0.06
C SER A 18 -7.02 -6.50 -0.24
N TYR A 19 -6.28 -6.89 -1.26
CA TYR A 19 -5.00 -6.26 -1.54
C TYR A 19 -5.19 -4.76 -1.80
N SER A 20 -6.22 -4.41 -2.56
CA SER A 20 -6.50 -3.01 -2.86
C SER A 20 -6.73 -2.21 -1.59
N GLU A 21 -7.50 -2.80 -0.68
CA GLU A 21 -7.77 -2.14 0.58
C GLU A 21 -6.50 -1.94 1.39
N ALA A 22 -5.65 -2.95 1.37
CA ALA A 22 -4.40 -2.88 2.10
C ALA A 22 -3.51 -1.76 1.56
N VAL A 23 -3.43 -1.66 0.25
CA VAL A 23 -2.62 -0.62 -0.38
C VAL A 23 -3.13 0.76 0.04
N LYS A 24 -4.43 0.93 0.01
CA LYS A 24 -5.03 2.20 0.41
C LYS A 24 -4.68 2.55 1.85
N ALA A 25 -4.82 1.57 2.73
CA ALA A 25 -4.54 1.80 4.14
C ALA A 25 -3.09 2.19 4.36
N ILE A 26 -2.20 1.50 3.69
CA ILE A 26 -0.78 1.78 3.84
C ILE A 26 -0.44 3.17 3.31
N LEU A 27 -0.96 3.52 2.16
CA LEU A 27 -0.71 4.84 1.58
C LEU A 27 -1.30 5.95 2.43
N ASP A 28 -2.42 5.66 3.05
CA ASP A 28 -3.07 6.64 3.90
C ASP A 28 -2.22 6.94 5.14
N LYS A 29 -1.56 5.93 5.65
CA LYS A 29 -0.71 6.09 6.81
C LYS A 29 0.66 6.66 6.46
N ASN A 30 1.05 6.54 5.21
CA ASN A 30 2.36 6.99 4.76
C ASN A 30 2.22 7.94 3.58
N PRO A 31 1.95 9.21 3.85
CA PRO A 31 1.75 10.19 2.78
C PRO A 31 2.94 10.29 1.83
N ASP A 32 4.13 10.04 2.34
CA ASP A 32 5.32 10.08 1.49
C ASP A 32 5.26 8.99 0.43
N LEU A 33 4.88 7.80 0.87
CA LEU A 33 4.75 6.67 -0.05
C LEU A 33 3.62 6.91 -1.04
N LYS A 34 2.57 7.54 -0.57
CA LYS A 34 1.44 7.83 -1.43
C LYS A 34 1.86 8.74 -2.57
N ALA A 35 2.63 9.76 -2.26
CA ALA A 35 3.10 10.69 -3.26
C ALA A 35 3.96 9.98 -4.30
N GLU A 36 4.83 9.10 -3.84
CA GLU A 36 5.69 8.35 -4.74
C GLU A 36 4.90 7.35 -5.56
N TYR A 37 3.92 6.73 -4.95
CA TYR A 37 3.11 5.75 -5.62
C TYR A 37 2.34 6.38 -6.78
N VAL A 38 1.74 7.53 -6.51
CA VAL A 38 0.98 8.24 -7.52
C VAL A 38 1.88 8.69 -8.66
N LYS A 39 3.05 9.19 -8.31
CA LYS A 39 4.00 9.64 -9.31
C LYS A 39 4.53 8.49 -10.13
N GLY A 40 5.02 7.47 -9.47
CA GLY A 40 5.63 6.36 -10.16
C GLY A 40 4.62 5.44 -10.79
N GLY A 41 3.41 5.48 -10.31
CA GLY A 41 2.38 4.58 -10.80
C GLY A 41 1.91 4.92 -12.19
N LYS A 42 2.37 6.06 -12.70
CA LYS A 42 1.93 6.47 -14.01
C LYS A 42 2.61 5.79 -15.16
#